data_228be4cfe4df33a7535e96dc7d6ace6b
#
_entry.id   228be4cfe4df33a7535e96dc7d6ace6b
#
_cell.length_a   1.000
_cell.length_b   1.000
_cell.length_c   1.000
_cell.angle_alpha   90.00
_cell.angle_beta   90.00
_cell.angle_gamma   90.00
#
_symmetry.space_group_name_H-M   'P 1'
#
loop_
_entity.id
_entity.type
_entity.pdbx_description
1 polymer ?
#
loop_
_entity_poly.entity_id
_entity_poly.type
_entity_poly.pdbx_seq_one_letter_code
_entity_poly.pdbx_strand_id
1 'polypeptide(L)'
;FDVKLNDSPLTIVQPDLLVICDKNKLDGKRCNGAPDFIIEIISPGNPADDYIRKLYYYKNADVREYWIVDPHRRTVPVNFFEQDILNIQYFFEATIKVNIYDDLYIDFSEIDVLLN
;
A
#
# COMPACT_ATOMS: atom_id res chain seq x y z
N PHE A 1 -1.02 -5.21 -12.16
CA PHE A 1 -1.19 -6.58 -11.65
C PHE A 1 -2.46 -6.65 -10.80
N ASP A 2 -3.33 -7.59 -11.15
CA ASP A 2 -4.64 -7.71 -10.50
C ASP A 2 -4.54 -8.46 -9.18
N VAL A 3 -5.23 -7.93 -8.17
CA VAL A 3 -5.38 -8.55 -6.86
C VAL A 3 -6.86 -8.75 -6.57
N LYS A 4 -7.29 -10.01 -6.41
CA LYS A 4 -8.65 -10.32 -6.00
C LYS A 4 -8.71 -10.41 -4.48
N LEU A 5 -9.32 -9.41 -3.86
CA LEU A 5 -9.41 -9.32 -2.40
C LEU A 5 -10.57 -10.14 -1.85
N ASN A 6 -11.64 -10.27 -2.64
CA ASN A 6 -12.87 -10.89 -2.15
C ASN A 6 -13.68 -11.45 -3.32
N ASP A 7 -14.39 -12.54 -3.10
CA ASP A 7 -15.26 -13.16 -4.10
C ASP A 7 -16.72 -12.69 -4.00
N SER A 8 -17.18 -12.32 -2.81
CA SER A 8 -18.59 -11.96 -2.59
C SER A 8 -18.68 -10.78 -1.60
N PRO A 9 -18.78 -9.53 -2.10
CA PRO A 9 -18.77 -9.15 -3.50
C PRO A 9 -17.40 -9.30 -4.14
N LEU A 10 -17.36 -9.49 -5.45
CA LEU A 10 -16.09 -9.55 -6.18
C LEU A 10 -15.39 -8.21 -6.09
N THR A 11 -14.18 -8.22 -5.54
CA THR A 11 -13.37 -7.01 -5.35
C THR A 11 -11.98 -7.24 -5.93
N ILE A 12 -11.66 -6.51 -7.00
CA ILE A 12 -10.37 -6.58 -7.68
C ILE A 12 -9.75 -5.19 -7.65
N VAL A 13 -8.48 -5.11 -7.26
CA VAL A 13 -7.69 -3.87 -7.22
C VAL A 13 -6.39 -4.04 -7.99
N GLN A 14 -5.79 -2.94 -8.38
CA GLN A 14 -4.48 -2.92 -9.06
C GLN A 14 -3.54 -1.98 -8.31
N PRO A 15 -2.91 -2.45 -7.22
CA PRO A 15 -1.96 -1.61 -6.47
C PRO A 15 -0.76 -1.23 -7.33
N ASP A 16 -0.20 -0.04 -7.09
CA ASP A 16 1.01 0.40 -7.78
C ASP A 16 2.21 -0.47 -7.42
N LEU A 17 2.31 -0.87 -6.15
CA LEU A 17 3.36 -1.77 -5.70
C LEU A 17 2.80 -2.68 -4.61
N LEU A 18 3.23 -3.95 -4.63
CA LEU A 18 2.77 -4.93 -3.65
C LEU A 18 3.87 -5.94 -3.34
N VAL A 19 3.81 -6.51 -2.14
CA VAL A 19 4.68 -7.63 -1.73
C VAL A 19 3.80 -8.78 -1.26
N ILE A 20 4.04 -9.95 -1.81
CA ILE A 20 3.29 -11.16 -1.49
C ILE A 20 4.26 -12.20 -0.94
N CYS A 21 4.04 -12.63 0.30
CA CYS A 21 4.89 -13.64 0.95
C CYS A 21 4.42 -15.07 0.65
N ASP A 22 3.12 -15.28 0.39
CA ASP A 22 2.56 -16.60 0.08
C ASP A 22 2.38 -16.76 -1.43
N LYS A 23 3.27 -17.52 -2.06
CA LYS A 23 3.25 -17.77 -3.50
C LYS A 23 2.01 -18.55 -3.95
N ASN A 24 1.33 -19.25 -3.05
CA ASN A 24 0.11 -19.98 -3.37
C ASN A 24 -1.06 -19.07 -3.73
N LYS A 25 -0.97 -17.78 -3.39
CA LYS A 25 -1.96 -16.80 -3.81
C LYS A 25 -1.84 -16.42 -5.30
N LEU A 26 -0.74 -16.77 -5.95
CA LEU A 26 -0.48 -16.44 -7.35
C LEU A 26 -0.95 -17.57 -8.26
N ASP A 27 -1.76 -17.24 -9.27
CA ASP A 27 -2.27 -18.22 -10.24
C ASP A 27 -1.76 -18.01 -11.67
N GLY A 28 -0.73 -17.17 -11.84
CA GLY A 28 -0.18 -16.81 -13.14
C GLY A 28 -0.91 -15.67 -13.84
N LYS A 29 -2.07 -15.25 -13.33
CA LYS A 29 -2.86 -14.14 -13.88
C LYS A 29 -3.08 -13.03 -12.87
N ARG A 30 -3.24 -13.38 -11.60
CA ARG A 30 -3.54 -12.42 -10.53
C ARG A 30 -3.09 -12.97 -9.18
N CYS A 31 -3.14 -12.12 -8.17
CA CYS A 31 -3.04 -12.53 -6.77
C CYS A 31 -4.44 -12.80 -6.22
N ASN A 32 -4.66 -13.99 -5.70
CA ASN A 32 -5.92 -14.36 -5.04
C ASN A 32 -5.74 -14.22 -3.54
N GLY A 33 -6.41 -13.26 -2.96
CA GLY A 33 -6.27 -12.90 -1.56
C GLY A 33 -5.37 -11.68 -1.36
N ALA A 34 -5.19 -11.30 -0.10
CA ALA A 34 -4.48 -10.07 0.24
C ALA A 34 -2.96 -10.21 0.10
N PRO A 35 -2.28 -9.25 -0.56
CA PRO A 35 -0.84 -9.08 -0.41
C PRO A 35 -0.49 -8.71 1.04
N ASP A 36 0.75 -8.90 1.41
CA ASP A 36 1.22 -8.54 2.76
C ASP A 36 1.43 -7.03 2.90
N PHE A 37 1.94 -6.39 1.86
CA PHE A 37 2.29 -4.98 1.88
C PHE A 37 1.87 -4.34 0.55
N ILE A 38 1.21 -3.18 0.63
CA ILE A 38 0.74 -2.44 -0.55
C ILE A 38 1.19 -0.99 -0.44
N ILE A 39 1.70 -0.44 -1.56
CA ILE A 39 1.93 0.99 -1.71
C ILE A 39 1.07 1.50 -2.86
N GLU A 40 0.33 2.57 -2.62
CA GLU A 40 -0.43 3.28 -3.63
C GLU A 40 0.11 4.70 -3.77
N ILE A 41 0.31 5.15 -5.01
CA ILE A 41 0.81 6.50 -5.28
C ILE A 41 -0.35 7.35 -5.78
N ILE A 42 -0.64 8.45 -5.08
CA ILE A 42 -1.71 9.36 -5.49
C ILE A 42 -1.33 10.02 -6.80
N SER A 43 -2.23 9.93 -7.78
CA SER A 43 -2.06 10.57 -9.08
C SER A 43 -3.11 11.66 -9.28
N PRO A 44 -2.84 12.64 -10.17
CA PRO A 44 -3.79 13.75 -10.41
C PRO A 44 -5.16 13.31 -10.90
N GLY A 45 -5.25 12.14 -11.54
CA GLY A 45 -6.52 11.64 -12.08
C GLY A 45 -7.37 10.88 -11.08
N ASN A 46 -6.85 10.58 -9.90
CA ASN A 46 -7.55 9.79 -8.88
C ASN A 46 -7.79 10.64 -7.64
N PRO A 47 -9.07 10.79 -7.21
CA PRO A 47 -9.38 11.55 -5.99
C PRO A 47 -8.74 10.93 -4.75
N ALA A 48 -8.36 11.77 -3.79
CA ALA A 48 -7.83 11.31 -2.51
C ALA A 48 -8.80 10.38 -1.78
N ASP A 49 -10.10 10.57 -1.97
CA ASP A 49 -11.14 9.75 -1.36
C ASP A 49 -11.05 8.27 -1.74
N ASP A 50 -10.55 7.95 -2.96
CA ASP A 50 -10.38 6.57 -3.39
C ASP A 50 -9.36 5.83 -2.53
N TYR A 51 -8.32 6.52 -2.10
CA TYR A 51 -7.26 5.90 -1.28
C TYR A 51 -7.75 5.65 0.14
N ILE A 52 -8.62 6.53 0.67
CA ILE A 52 -9.28 6.34 1.96
C ILE A 52 -10.25 5.16 1.90
N ARG A 53 -11.02 5.05 0.80
CA ARG A 53 -11.93 3.93 0.59
C ARG A 53 -11.17 2.61 0.49
N LYS A 54 -10.04 2.59 -0.21
CA LYS A 54 -9.17 1.43 -0.33
C LYS A 54 -8.60 1.00 1.02
N LEU A 55 -8.40 1.94 1.93
CA LEU A 55 -7.94 1.61 3.28
C LEU A 55 -8.86 0.59 3.96
N TYR A 56 -10.17 0.78 3.86
CA TYR A 56 -11.15 -0.16 4.41
C TYR A 56 -11.13 -1.50 3.66
N TYR A 57 -11.02 -1.47 2.34
CA TYR A 57 -10.93 -2.70 1.56
C TYR A 57 -9.71 -3.52 1.96
N TYR A 58 -8.56 -2.88 2.07
CA TYR A 58 -7.31 -3.56 2.41
C TYR A 58 -7.32 -4.06 3.86
N LYS A 59 -7.80 -3.25 4.78
CA LYS A 59 -7.90 -3.65 6.18
C LYS A 59 -8.82 -4.87 6.35
N ASN A 60 -9.98 -4.85 5.71
CA ASN A 60 -10.95 -5.94 5.81
C ASN A 60 -10.52 -7.21 5.08
N ALA A 61 -9.60 -7.09 4.12
CA ALA A 61 -9.05 -8.23 3.38
C ALA A 61 -7.80 -8.82 4.04
N ASP A 62 -7.40 -8.32 5.21
CA ASP A 62 -6.23 -8.77 5.99
C ASP A 62 -4.89 -8.42 5.36
N VAL A 63 -4.81 -7.33 4.60
CA VAL A 63 -3.53 -6.71 4.26
C VAL A 63 -2.85 -6.27 5.57
N ARG A 64 -1.56 -6.54 5.70
CA ARG A 64 -0.84 -6.28 6.95
C ARG A 64 -0.40 -4.82 7.07
N GLU A 65 0.03 -4.23 5.95
CA GLU A 65 0.53 -2.85 5.93
C GLU A 65 0.19 -2.17 4.61
N TYR A 66 -0.21 -0.89 4.67
CA TYR A 66 -0.65 -0.11 3.51
C TYR A 66 -0.12 1.32 3.61
N TRP A 67 0.69 1.72 2.62
CA TRP A 67 1.23 3.07 2.52
C TRP A 67 0.59 3.82 1.37
N ILE A 68 0.25 5.08 1.62
CA ILE A 68 -0.22 5.99 0.58
C ILE A 68 0.90 7.02 0.35
N VAL A 69 1.42 7.09 -0.88
CA VAL A 69 2.44 8.08 -1.22
C VAL A 69 1.76 9.26 -1.89
N ASP A 70 1.88 10.45 -1.31
CA ASP A 70 1.30 11.69 -1.83
C ASP A 70 2.40 12.60 -2.35
N PRO A 71 2.70 12.59 -3.66
CA PRO A 71 3.77 13.43 -4.20
C PRO A 71 3.46 14.93 -4.13
N HIS A 72 2.17 15.29 -4.17
CA HIS A 72 1.76 16.70 -4.11
C HIS A 72 2.02 17.30 -2.73
N ARG A 73 1.63 16.58 -1.68
CA ARG A 73 1.86 17.02 -0.30
C ARG A 73 3.22 16.61 0.24
N ARG A 74 3.93 15.73 -0.48
CA ARG A 74 5.24 15.18 -0.11
C ARG A 74 5.17 14.46 1.24
N THR A 75 4.14 13.66 1.40
CA THR A 75 3.87 12.90 2.62
C THR A 75 3.59 11.43 2.30
N VAL A 76 3.79 10.59 3.31
CA VAL A 76 3.52 9.16 3.24
C VAL A 76 2.72 8.75 4.48
N PRO A 77 1.39 8.74 4.41
CA PRO A 77 0.58 8.12 5.45
C PRO A 77 0.79 6.61 5.49
N VAL A 78 1.19 6.10 6.65
CA VAL A 78 1.49 4.68 6.88
C VAL A 78 0.38 4.09 7.74
N ASN A 79 -0.15 2.94 7.29
CA ASN A 79 -1.18 2.19 8.02
C ASN A 79 -0.63 0.80 8.29
N PHE A 80 -0.45 0.45 9.56
CA PHE A 80 0.02 -0.85 10.00
C PHE A 80 -1.14 -1.60 10.66
N PHE A 81 -1.86 -2.38 9.85
CA PHE A 81 -3.14 -2.97 10.25
C PHE A 81 -2.98 -4.05 11.33
N GLU A 82 -1.87 -4.76 11.33
CA GLU A 82 -1.64 -5.80 12.35
C GLU A 82 -1.68 -5.25 13.77
N GLN A 83 -1.35 -3.97 13.96
CA GLN A 83 -1.32 -3.35 15.28
C GLN A 83 -2.35 -2.23 15.43
N ASP A 84 -3.31 -2.17 14.51
CA ASP A 84 -4.33 -1.10 14.49
C ASP A 84 -3.74 0.31 14.50
N ILE A 85 -2.55 0.47 13.93
CA ILE A 85 -1.92 1.78 13.79
C ILE A 85 -2.30 2.35 12.43
N LEU A 86 -3.03 3.46 12.43
CA LEU A 86 -3.53 4.07 11.21
C LEU A 86 -3.02 5.49 11.05
N ASN A 87 -2.70 5.84 9.79
CA ASN A 87 -2.43 7.21 9.37
C ASN A 87 -1.27 7.88 10.13
N ILE A 88 -0.19 7.15 10.34
CA ILE A 88 1.05 7.75 10.82
C ILE A 88 1.71 8.45 9.64
N GLN A 89 1.85 9.76 9.71
CA GLN A 89 2.36 10.54 8.59
C GLN A 89 3.87 10.76 8.68
N TYR A 90 4.54 10.42 7.59
CA TYR A 90 5.95 10.73 7.38
C TYR A 90 6.09 11.74 6.25
N PHE A 91 7.19 12.47 6.25
CA PHE A 91 7.53 13.38 5.16
C PHE A 91 8.59 12.75 4.25
N PHE A 92 8.74 13.28 3.04
CA PHE A 92 9.66 12.71 2.05
C PHE A 92 11.14 12.78 2.46
N GLU A 93 11.48 13.58 3.47
CA GLU A 93 12.84 13.61 4.04
C GLU A 93 13.15 12.36 4.86
N ALA A 94 12.16 11.57 5.20
CA ALA A 94 12.33 10.45 6.11
C ALA A 94 12.78 9.18 5.38
N THR A 95 13.54 8.37 6.10
CA THR A 95 13.73 6.96 5.77
C THR A 95 12.74 6.17 6.63
N ILE A 96 11.82 5.46 5.99
CA ILE A 96 10.70 4.83 6.68
C ILE A 96 10.89 3.32 6.72
N LYS A 97 10.82 2.75 7.93
CA LYS A 97 10.87 1.31 8.11
C LYS A 97 9.52 0.70 7.74
N VAL A 98 9.54 -0.37 6.94
CA VAL A 98 8.35 -1.19 6.70
C VAL A 98 8.11 -2.03 7.95
N ASN A 99 6.97 -1.84 8.61
CA ASN A 99 6.73 -2.41 9.95
C ASN A 99 6.72 -3.93 9.98
N ILE A 100 6.24 -4.57 8.91
CA ILE A 100 6.12 -6.04 8.87
C ILE A 100 7.44 -6.76 8.62
N TYR A 101 8.51 -6.03 8.33
CA TYR A 101 9.84 -6.60 8.11
C TYR A 101 10.86 -5.99 9.08
N ASP A 102 11.87 -6.77 9.48
CA ASP A 102 12.85 -6.31 10.46
C ASP A 102 13.90 -5.36 9.87
N ASP A 103 14.18 -5.49 8.57
CA ASP A 103 15.34 -4.88 7.94
C ASP A 103 15.04 -4.16 6.62
N LEU A 104 13.79 -3.88 6.32
CA LEU A 104 13.41 -3.17 5.09
C LEU A 104 13.08 -1.71 5.39
N TYR A 105 13.85 -0.81 4.77
CA TYR A 105 13.67 0.63 4.87
C TYR A 105 13.53 1.24 3.49
N ILE A 106 12.68 2.25 3.35
CA ILE A 106 12.54 2.99 2.09
C ILE A 106 12.93 4.44 2.34
N ASP A 107 13.90 4.92 1.59
CA ASP A 107 14.42 6.29 1.69
C ASP A 107 13.69 7.18 0.69
N PHE A 108 12.72 7.95 1.17
CA PHE A 108 11.93 8.83 0.32
C PHE A 108 12.69 10.09 -0.10
N SER A 109 13.79 10.44 0.56
CA SER A 109 14.60 11.58 0.13
C SER A 109 15.20 11.36 -1.27
N GLU A 110 15.57 10.13 -1.60
CA GLU A 110 16.03 9.76 -2.94
C GLU A 110 14.89 9.77 -3.95
N ILE A 111 13.71 9.31 -3.56
CA ILE A 111 12.52 9.27 -4.40
C ILE A 111 12.04 10.69 -4.72
N ASP A 112 12.12 11.59 -3.74
CA ASP A 112 11.71 12.98 -3.90
C ASP A 112 12.47 13.70 -5.02
N VAL A 113 13.76 13.41 -5.17
CA VAL A 113 14.56 13.96 -6.26
C VAL A 113 14.02 13.48 -7.62
N LEU A 114 13.52 12.25 -7.70
CA LEU A 114 12.98 11.69 -8.93
C LEU A 114 11.57 12.21 -9.25
N LEU A 115 10.80 12.60 -8.25
CA LEU A 115 9.43 13.09 -8.41
C LEU A 115 9.36 14.59 -8.70
N ASN A 116 10.43 15.30 -8.51
CA ASN A 116 10.56 16.72 -8.85
C ASN A 116 11.14 16.86 -10.24
#